data_6183f9874cfa552cb1bdeccbb587c154
#
_entry.id   6183f9874cfa552cb1bdeccbb587c154
#
_cell.length_a   1.000
_cell.length_b   1.000
_cell.length_c   1.000
_cell.angle_alpha   90.00
_cell.angle_beta   90.00
_cell.angle_gamma   90.00
#
_symmetry.space_group_name_H-M   'P 1'
#
loop_
_entity.id
_entity.type
_entity.pdbx_description
1 polymer ?
#
loop_
_entity_poly.entity_id
_entity_poly.type
_entity_poly.pdbx_seq_one_letter_code
_entity_poly.pdbx_strand_id
1 'polypeptide(L)'
;MSKVALITGITGQDGSYLAEFLLEKGYEVHGITRRASISNTARIDHILDKIKLHDGDLSDSSSLIRIISIVQPDEIYNLAAQSHVQVSFDVPEYSGDVDALGVLRILEACRILGLTKKTKFYQASTSELFGKVEEVPQRETTPFHPYSPYAVAKQYGFWITKEYREAYGMFAVNGILFNHESERRGENFVTRKITLAAGRIAEGLQDHLELGNMDSLRDWGYAKDYVECMWMILQHETPEDFVIATGEQHTVRDFTEKAFAANGMTIRWEGKGIDEKGYDAETGKLLVSVNPQWFRPTDVDNLWGDPTKAKTVLGWNPQKTSYEELVRIMAVHDRQLAMREKAMKEASAL
;
A
#
# COMPACT_ATOMS: atom_id res chain seq x y z
N MET A 1 8.77 27.19 -14.06
CA MET A 1 8.07 26.07 -14.72
C MET A 1 7.61 25.11 -13.63
N SER A 2 6.43 24.50 -13.79
CA SER A 2 5.98 23.47 -12.86
C SER A 2 6.88 22.23 -12.97
N LYS A 3 7.12 21.53 -11.86
CA LYS A 3 7.82 20.24 -11.90
C LYS A 3 6.94 19.19 -12.58
N VAL A 4 7.57 18.25 -13.27
CA VAL A 4 6.91 17.12 -13.93
C VAL A 4 7.14 15.84 -13.12
N ALA A 5 6.06 15.20 -12.71
CA ALA A 5 6.10 13.93 -12.00
C ALA A 5 5.53 12.79 -12.86
N LEU A 6 6.18 11.64 -12.81
CA LEU A 6 5.70 10.39 -13.40
C LEU A 6 5.42 9.37 -12.30
N ILE A 7 4.19 8.88 -12.22
CA ILE A 7 3.74 7.90 -11.23
C ILE A 7 3.44 6.58 -11.93
N THR A 8 4.15 5.52 -11.58
CA THR A 8 3.71 4.16 -11.92
C THR A 8 2.70 3.67 -10.88
N GLY A 9 1.72 2.89 -11.28
CA GLY A 9 0.68 2.45 -10.35
C GLY A 9 -0.27 3.58 -9.91
N ILE A 10 -0.48 4.58 -10.73
CA ILE A 10 -1.32 5.76 -10.44
C ILE A 10 -2.77 5.41 -10.10
N THR A 11 -3.29 4.28 -10.59
CA THR A 11 -4.64 3.79 -10.33
C THR A 11 -4.79 3.06 -8.99
N GLY A 12 -3.68 2.82 -8.28
CA GLY A 12 -3.66 2.21 -6.96
C GLY A 12 -4.05 3.18 -5.85
N GLN A 13 -4.10 2.67 -4.61
CA GLN A 13 -4.35 3.49 -3.43
C GLN A 13 -3.37 4.67 -3.34
N ASP A 14 -2.09 4.36 -3.24
CA ASP A 14 -1.05 5.37 -3.03
C ASP A 14 -0.88 6.28 -4.25
N GLY A 15 -0.92 5.70 -5.45
CA GLY A 15 -0.80 6.45 -6.69
C GLY A 15 -1.90 7.49 -6.86
N SER A 16 -3.14 7.16 -6.50
CA SER A 16 -4.27 8.10 -6.58
C SER A 16 -4.15 9.25 -5.58
N TYR A 17 -3.75 8.98 -4.33
CA TYR A 17 -3.52 10.04 -3.34
C TYR A 17 -2.28 10.89 -3.66
N LEU A 18 -1.22 10.26 -4.16
CA LEU A 18 -0.02 10.99 -4.57
C LEU A 18 -0.32 11.92 -5.75
N ALA A 19 -1.12 11.46 -6.72
CA ALA A 19 -1.52 12.29 -7.85
C ALA A 19 -2.29 13.54 -7.39
N GLU A 20 -3.28 13.38 -6.49
CA GLU A 20 -4.00 14.50 -5.88
C GLU A 20 -3.04 15.45 -5.17
N PHE A 21 -2.18 14.92 -4.31
CA PHE A 21 -1.22 15.69 -3.53
C PHE A 21 -0.26 16.51 -4.41
N LEU A 22 0.27 15.90 -5.48
CA LEU A 22 1.17 16.58 -6.41
C LEU A 22 0.46 17.64 -7.26
N LEU A 23 -0.80 17.40 -7.66
CA LEU A 23 -1.62 18.42 -8.32
C LEU A 23 -1.85 19.64 -7.42
N GLU A 24 -2.13 19.45 -6.12
CA GLU A 24 -2.26 20.53 -5.15
C GLU A 24 -0.96 21.34 -5.00
N LYS A 25 0.20 20.68 -5.19
CA LYS A 25 1.50 21.34 -5.20
C LYS A 25 1.88 21.98 -6.53
N GLY A 26 1.03 21.94 -7.52
CA GLY A 26 1.25 22.57 -8.82
C GLY A 26 2.13 21.78 -9.78
N TYR A 27 2.29 20.46 -9.58
CA TYR A 27 3.00 19.60 -10.53
C TYR A 27 2.18 19.34 -11.79
N GLU A 28 2.86 19.13 -12.90
CA GLU A 28 2.32 18.42 -14.05
C GLU A 28 2.45 16.92 -13.76
N VAL A 29 1.30 16.22 -13.65
CA VAL A 29 1.25 14.82 -13.22
C VAL A 29 0.98 13.91 -14.41
N HIS A 30 1.90 12.99 -14.64
CA HIS A 30 1.78 11.88 -15.57
C HIS A 30 1.66 10.56 -14.84
N GLY A 31 0.89 9.62 -15.37
CA GLY A 31 0.73 8.28 -14.81
C GLY A 31 0.92 7.18 -15.84
N ILE A 32 1.47 6.05 -15.42
CA ILE A 32 1.52 4.83 -16.22
C ILE A 32 0.40 3.91 -15.78
N THR A 33 -0.41 3.46 -16.74
CA THR A 33 -1.46 2.47 -16.54
C THR A 33 -1.23 1.26 -17.44
N ARG A 34 -1.52 0.06 -16.91
CA ARG A 34 -1.52 -1.14 -17.75
C ARG A 34 -2.76 -1.18 -18.61
N ARG A 35 -2.60 -1.62 -19.86
CA ARG A 35 -3.73 -1.89 -20.73
C ARG A 35 -4.63 -2.98 -20.12
N ALA A 36 -5.91 -2.69 -19.97
CA ALA A 36 -6.93 -3.62 -19.52
C ALA A 36 -8.20 -3.45 -20.36
N SER A 37 -8.99 -4.53 -20.50
CA SER A 37 -10.25 -4.49 -21.23
C SER A 37 -11.37 -3.77 -20.46
N ILE A 38 -11.22 -3.68 -19.13
CA ILE A 38 -12.11 -2.97 -18.22
C ILE A 38 -11.32 -1.83 -17.58
N SER A 39 -11.93 -0.65 -17.50
CA SER A 39 -11.31 0.50 -16.83
C SER A 39 -11.04 0.18 -15.36
N ASN A 40 -9.87 0.56 -14.87
CA ASN A 40 -9.48 0.46 -13.46
C ASN A 40 -9.19 1.84 -12.84
N THR A 41 -9.75 2.90 -13.41
CA THR A 41 -9.47 4.30 -13.06
C THR A 41 -10.32 4.85 -11.91
N ALA A 42 -11.23 4.06 -11.34
CA ALA A 42 -12.21 4.52 -10.34
C ALA A 42 -11.63 5.41 -9.22
N ARG A 43 -10.36 5.16 -8.79
CA ARG A 43 -9.71 5.97 -7.77
C ARG A 43 -9.20 7.33 -8.27
N ILE A 44 -9.14 7.53 -9.59
CA ILE A 44 -8.63 8.76 -10.22
C ILE A 44 -9.62 9.41 -11.18
N ASP A 45 -10.83 8.88 -11.33
CA ASP A 45 -11.83 9.39 -12.27
C ASP A 45 -12.13 10.90 -12.07
N HIS A 46 -12.11 11.35 -10.82
CA HIS A 46 -12.37 12.75 -10.45
C HIS A 46 -11.23 13.72 -10.79
N ILE A 47 -10.07 13.21 -11.23
CA ILE A 47 -8.90 14.02 -11.63
C ILE A 47 -8.39 13.69 -13.04
N LEU A 48 -9.12 12.88 -13.82
CA LEU A 48 -8.69 12.44 -15.15
C LEU A 48 -8.41 13.62 -16.11
N ASP A 49 -9.14 14.70 -15.98
CA ASP A 49 -8.98 15.93 -16.77
C ASP A 49 -7.73 16.74 -16.38
N LYS A 50 -7.10 16.42 -15.26
CA LYS A 50 -5.94 17.14 -14.69
C LYS A 50 -4.63 16.38 -14.80
N ILE A 51 -4.66 15.12 -15.22
CA ILE A 51 -3.50 14.23 -15.32
C ILE A 51 -3.35 13.70 -16.74
N LYS A 52 -2.13 13.25 -17.09
CA LYS A 52 -1.84 12.64 -18.38
C LYS A 52 -1.51 11.17 -18.18
N LEU A 53 -2.30 10.28 -18.77
CA LEU A 53 -2.10 8.84 -18.68
C LEU A 53 -1.37 8.29 -19.90
N HIS A 54 -0.51 7.31 -19.67
CA HIS A 54 0.25 6.59 -20.67
C HIS A 54 0.07 5.09 -20.51
N ASP A 55 -0.16 4.37 -21.61
CA ASP A 55 -0.18 2.91 -21.60
C ASP A 55 1.25 2.36 -21.53
N GLY A 56 1.55 1.60 -20.49
CA GLY A 56 2.85 0.97 -20.27
C GLY A 56 2.78 -0.12 -19.20
N ASP A 57 3.81 -0.96 -19.16
CA ASP A 57 3.94 -2.06 -18.21
C ASP A 57 5.37 -2.17 -17.69
N LEU A 58 5.54 -2.50 -16.41
CA LEU A 58 6.88 -2.71 -15.81
C LEU A 58 7.60 -3.93 -16.41
N SER A 59 6.87 -4.83 -17.06
CA SER A 59 7.43 -5.95 -17.82
C SER A 59 7.89 -5.59 -19.24
N ASP A 60 7.63 -4.36 -19.71
CA ASP A 60 7.93 -3.91 -21.07
C ASP A 60 8.87 -2.70 -21.09
N SER A 61 10.17 -2.96 -21.30
CA SER A 61 11.20 -1.95 -21.36
C SER A 61 10.96 -0.91 -22.46
N SER A 62 10.41 -1.31 -23.60
CA SER A 62 10.19 -0.40 -24.73
C SER A 62 9.15 0.65 -24.44
N SER A 63 8.05 0.26 -23.78
CA SER A 63 7.03 1.21 -23.35
C SER A 63 7.56 2.19 -22.30
N LEU A 64 8.34 1.73 -21.34
CA LEU A 64 8.95 2.58 -20.31
C LEU A 64 9.93 3.58 -20.87
N ILE A 65 10.84 3.16 -21.77
CA ILE A 65 11.78 4.06 -22.44
C ILE A 65 11.02 5.12 -23.24
N ARG A 66 10.02 4.74 -24.01
CA ARG A 66 9.19 5.65 -24.79
C ARG A 66 8.49 6.68 -23.91
N ILE A 67 7.85 6.25 -22.83
CA ILE A 67 7.11 7.13 -21.92
C ILE A 67 8.06 8.11 -21.24
N ILE A 68 9.16 7.64 -20.67
CA ILE A 68 10.14 8.49 -19.98
C ILE A 68 10.79 9.47 -20.93
N SER A 69 11.06 9.04 -22.19
CA SER A 69 11.56 9.92 -23.25
C SER A 69 10.62 11.07 -23.58
N ILE A 70 9.31 10.81 -23.63
CA ILE A 70 8.30 11.83 -23.94
C ILE A 70 8.08 12.76 -22.72
N VAL A 71 7.98 12.19 -21.54
CA VAL A 71 7.60 12.92 -20.30
C VAL A 71 8.77 13.75 -19.78
N GLN A 72 10.01 13.25 -19.89
CA GLN A 72 11.20 13.91 -19.34
C GLN A 72 11.03 14.33 -17.87
N PRO A 73 10.64 13.42 -16.96
CA PRO A 73 10.20 13.77 -15.62
C PRO A 73 11.34 14.34 -14.76
N ASP A 74 10.97 15.25 -13.87
CA ASP A 74 11.84 15.72 -12.78
C ASP A 74 11.85 14.72 -11.62
N GLU A 75 10.71 14.06 -11.40
CA GLU A 75 10.52 13.07 -10.33
C GLU A 75 9.77 11.85 -10.87
N ILE A 76 10.24 10.65 -10.53
CA ILE A 76 9.55 9.38 -10.78
C ILE A 76 9.21 8.74 -9.44
N TYR A 77 7.94 8.40 -9.26
CA TYR A 77 7.45 7.62 -8.11
C TYR A 77 7.04 6.23 -8.60
N ASN A 78 7.87 5.22 -8.30
CA ASN A 78 7.61 3.84 -8.71
C ASN A 78 6.79 3.14 -7.63
N LEU A 79 5.47 3.14 -7.79
CA LEU A 79 4.50 2.54 -6.88
C LEU A 79 3.85 1.27 -7.46
N ALA A 80 4.03 1.00 -8.76
CA ALA A 80 3.47 -0.17 -9.41
C ALA A 80 4.16 -1.45 -8.92
N ALA A 81 3.37 -2.44 -8.58
CA ALA A 81 3.83 -3.76 -8.14
C ALA A 81 2.71 -4.80 -8.24
N GLN A 82 3.10 -6.09 -8.24
CA GLN A 82 2.23 -7.14 -7.74
C GLN A 82 2.35 -7.12 -6.21
N SER A 83 1.42 -6.44 -5.52
CA SER A 83 1.58 -6.06 -4.11
C SER A 83 0.93 -7.04 -3.11
N HIS A 84 0.27 -8.09 -3.59
CA HIS A 84 -0.40 -9.05 -2.73
C HIS A 84 0.54 -10.21 -2.37
N VAL A 85 0.99 -10.25 -1.11
CA VAL A 85 2.01 -11.22 -0.63
C VAL A 85 1.56 -12.67 -0.88
N GLN A 86 0.30 -13.03 -0.53
CA GLN A 86 -0.19 -14.40 -0.74
C GLN A 86 -0.16 -14.80 -2.22
N VAL A 87 -0.56 -13.91 -3.11
CA VAL A 87 -0.55 -14.17 -4.57
C VAL A 87 0.85 -14.42 -5.11
N SER A 88 1.89 -13.86 -4.47
CA SER A 88 3.27 -14.09 -4.91
C SER A 88 3.73 -15.55 -4.77
N PHE A 89 3.10 -16.34 -3.91
CA PHE A 89 3.36 -17.78 -3.82
C PHE A 89 2.77 -18.55 -5.01
N ASP A 90 1.68 -18.04 -5.60
CA ASP A 90 1.02 -18.65 -6.76
C ASP A 90 1.66 -18.22 -8.08
N VAL A 91 2.17 -16.98 -8.15
CA VAL A 91 2.79 -16.38 -9.35
C VAL A 91 4.17 -15.76 -9.04
N PRO A 92 5.14 -16.56 -8.57
CA PRO A 92 6.44 -16.03 -8.11
C PRO A 92 7.26 -15.43 -9.25
N GLU A 93 7.21 -15.99 -10.45
CA GLU A 93 7.94 -15.48 -11.61
C GLU A 93 7.42 -14.11 -12.04
N TYR A 94 6.10 -13.95 -12.15
CA TYR A 94 5.49 -12.67 -12.46
C TYR A 94 5.81 -11.60 -11.40
N SER A 95 5.78 -11.98 -10.11
CA SER A 95 6.17 -11.09 -9.01
C SER A 95 7.63 -10.65 -9.15
N GLY A 96 8.54 -11.56 -9.49
CA GLY A 96 9.95 -11.26 -9.76
C GLY A 96 10.14 -10.34 -10.96
N ASP A 97 9.45 -10.60 -12.05
CA ASP A 97 9.55 -9.80 -13.27
C ASP A 97 9.09 -8.35 -13.07
N VAL A 98 7.94 -8.15 -12.42
CA VAL A 98 7.37 -6.82 -12.19
C VAL A 98 8.07 -6.09 -11.03
N ASP A 99 8.21 -6.74 -9.88
CA ASP A 99 8.62 -6.09 -8.64
C ASP A 99 10.14 -5.96 -8.49
N ALA A 100 10.90 -6.80 -9.19
CA ALA A 100 12.37 -6.73 -9.24
C ALA A 100 12.87 -6.13 -10.55
N LEU A 101 12.69 -6.84 -11.67
CA LEU A 101 13.21 -6.38 -12.97
C LEU A 101 12.50 -5.11 -13.47
N GLY A 102 11.24 -4.90 -13.11
CA GLY A 102 10.52 -3.66 -13.44
C GLY A 102 11.20 -2.42 -12.88
N VAL A 103 11.76 -2.50 -11.67
CA VAL A 103 12.54 -1.40 -11.08
C VAL A 103 13.79 -1.12 -11.89
N LEU A 104 14.54 -2.17 -12.23
CA LEU A 104 15.72 -2.06 -13.09
C LEU A 104 15.40 -1.42 -14.45
N ARG A 105 14.28 -1.81 -15.07
CA ARG A 105 13.86 -1.26 -16.37
C ARG A 105 13.64 0.24 -16.34
N ILE A 106 13.06 0.78 -15.27
CA ILE A 106 12.87 2.24 -15.12
C ILE A 106 14.19 2.95 -14.89
N LEU A 107 15.03 2.44 -13.99
CA LEU A 107 16.35 3.01 -13.71
C LEU A 107 17.23 3.00 -14.96
N GLU A 108 17.22 1.89 -15.71
CA GLU A 108 17.99 1.74 -16.95
C GLU A 108 17.44 2.65 -18.05
N ALA A 109 16.12 2.86 -18.15
CA ALA A 109 15.53 3.83 -19.05
C ALA A 109 16.05 5.26 -18.75
N CYS A 110 16.11 5.65 -17.48
CA CYS A 110 16.69 6.93 -17.08
C CYS A 110 18.18 7.05 -17.48
N ARG A 111 18.94 5.97 -17.30
CA ARG A 111 20.36 5.94 -17.67
C ARG A 111 20.56 6.05 -19.19
N ILE A 112 19.83 5.26 -19.97
CA ILE A 112 19.88 5.26 -21.46
C ILE A 112 19.52 6.64 -22.01
N LEU A 113 18.54 7.31 -21.43
CA LEU A 113 18.07 8.62 -21.85
C LEU A 113 18.90 9.79 -21.31
N GLY A 114 19.96 9.53 -20.55
CA GLY A 114 20.82 10.57 -19.99
C GLY A 114 20.17 11.38 -18.86
N LEU A 115 19.18 10.84 -18.17
CA LEU A 115 18.39 11.54 -17.14
C LEU A 115 18.90 11.34 -15.70
N THR A 116 20.00 10.61 -15.51
CA THR A 116 20.51 10.26 -14.17
C THR A 116 20.83 11.46 -13.26
N LYS A 117 21.11 12.62 -13.85
CA LYS A 117 21.40 13.87 -13.11
C LYS A 117 20.20 14.80 -13.00
N LYS A 118 19.18 14.58 -13.81
CA LYS A 118 17.96 15.40 -13.82
C LYS A 118 16.86 14.77 -12.96
N THR A 119 16.57 13.50 -13.18
CA THR A 119 15.41 12.81 -12.62
C THR A 119 15.72 12.24 -11.26
N LYS A 120 14.92 12.60 -10.25
CA LYS A 120 14.91 11.94 -8.94
C LYS A 120 13.97 10.75 -8.98
N PHE A 121 14.38 9.64 -8.39
CA PHE A 121 13.64 8.37 -8.41
C PHE A 121 13.32 7.91 -6.98
N TYR A 122 12.04 7.70 -6.72
CA TYR A 122 11.52 7.10 -5.50
C TYR A 122 11.06 5.67 -5.77
N GLN A 123 11.61 4.70 -5.02
CA GLN A 123 11.18 3.32 -5.01
C GLN A 123 10.29 3.06 -3.80
N ALA A 124 9.06 2.62 -4.03
CA ALA A 124 8.23 2.06 -2.99
C ALA A 124 8.78 0.69 -2.57
N SER A 125 9.52 0.68 -1.48
CA SER A 125 10.00 -0.53 -0.83
C SER A 125 8.99 -0.97 0.24
N THR A 126 9.29 -1.96 1.06
CA THR A 126 8.30 -2.59 1.92
C THR A 126 8.90 -3.09 3.23
N SER A 127 8.12 -3.03 4.31
CA SER A 127 8.47 -3.67 5.60
C SER A 127 8.60 -5.20 5.49
N GLU A 128 8.04 -5.82 4.46
CA GLU A 128 8.17 -7.26 4.20
C GLU A 128 9.64 -7.68 3.93
N LEU A 129 10.54 -6.73 3.62
CA LEU A 129 11.97 -6.98 3.53
C LEU A 129 12.55 -7.52 4.84
N PHE A 130 12.03 -7.06 5.98
CA PHE A 130 12.47 -7.51 7.30
C PHE A 130 12.03 -8.95 7.59
N GLY A 131 10.89 -9.37 7.07
CA GLY A 131 10.40 -10.74 7.02
C GLY A 131 10.46 -11.46 8.36
N LYS A 132 11.32 -12.46 8.49
CA LYS A 132 11.66 -13.08 9.77
C LYS A 132 12.54 -12.11 10.56
N VAL A 133 11.90 -11.19 11.27
CA VAL A 133 12.53 -10.01 11.87
C VAL A 133 13.67 -10.38 12.84
N GLU A 134 14.80 -9.69 12.70
CA GLU A 134 15.98 -9.89 13.54
C GLU A 134 16.14 -8.81 14.61
N GLU A 135 15.37 -7.72 14.50
CA GLU A 135 15.39 -6.57 15.40
C GLU A 135 13.99 -5.98 15.51
N VAL A 136 13.61 -5.51 16.69
CA VAL A 136 12.31 -4.87 16.97
C VAL A 136 12.56 -3.61 17.82
N PRO A 137 12.04 -2.43 17.43
CA PRO A 137 11.41 -2.12 16.16
C PRO A 137 12.42 -2.12 14.98
N GLN A 138 11.91 -2.27 13.74
CA GLN A 138 12.74 -2.24 12.55
C GLN A 138 13.07 -0.82 12.13
N ARG A 139 14.31 -0.62 11.74
CA ARG A 139 14.86 0.66 11.27
C ARG A 139 15.65 0.47 9.96
N GLU A 140 16.19 1.55 9.41
CA GLU A 140 16.92 1.55 8.14
C GLU A 140 18.16 0.64 8.15
N THR A 141 18.73 0.36 9.32
CA THR A 141 19.91 -0.50 9.51
C THR A 141 19.60 -1.94 9.89
N THR A 142 18.33 -2.26 10.15
CA THR A 142 17.91 -3.62 10.48
C THR A 142 18.17 -4.56 9.31
N PRO A 143 18.84 -5.72 9.53
CA PRO A 143 19.08 -6.69 8.46
C PRO A 143 17.77 -7.18 7.84
N PHE A 144 17.79 -7.39 6.51
CA PHE A 144 16.68 -7.97 5.79
C PHE A 144 16.71 -9.50 5.85
N HIS A 145 15.53 -10.09 6.04
CA HIS A 145 15.32 -11.52 5.97
C HIS A 145 13.98 -11.80 5.27
N PRO A 146 13.88 -11.55 3.95
CA PRO A 146 12.61 -11.67 3.23
C PRO A 146 12.02 -13.08 3.39
N TYR A 147 10.67 -13.11 3.52
CA TYR A 147 9.97 -14.34 3.90
C TYR A 147 8.79 -14.64 2.97
N SER A 148 8.88 -14.18 1.72
CA SER A 148 7.95 -14.47 0.63
C SER A 148 8.60 -14.18 -0.73
N PRO A 149 8.11 -14.76 -1.85
CA PRO A 149 8.57 -14.40 -3.18
C PRO A 149 8.43 -12.89 -3.49
N TYR A 150 7.34 -12.27 -3.02
CA TYR A 150 7.16 -10.81 -3.07
C TYR A 150 8.29 -10.05 -2.39
N ALA A 151 8.61 -10.41 -1.15
CA ALA A 151 9.65 -9.74 -0.38
C ALA A 151 11.04 -9.92 -1.02
N VAL A 152 11.36 -11.09 -1.57
CA VAL A 152 12.61 -11.34 -2.30
C VAL A 152 12.70 -10.44 -3.54
N ALA A 153 11.63 -10.31 -4.31
CA ALA A 153 11.59 -9.43 -5.48
C ALA A 153 11.76 -7.96 -5.08
N LYS A 154 11.08 -7.52 -4.02
CA LYS A 154 11.22 -6.16 -3.47
C LYS A 154 12.62 -5.89 -2.92
N GLN A 155 13.30 -6.89 -2.37
CA GLN A 155 14.69 -6.76 -1.93
C GLN A 155 15.63 -6.49 -3.10
N TYR A 156 15.44 -7.16 -4.24
CA TYR A 156 16.18 -6.81 -5.44
C TYR A 156 15.93 -5.34 -5.83
N GLY A 157 14.65 -4.91 -5.86
CA GLY A 157 14.29 -3.52 -6.16
C GLY A 157 14.94 -2.50 -5.23
N PHE A 158 15.00 -2.80 -3.93
CA PHE A 158 15.70 -1.98 -2.95
C PHE A 158 17.20 -1.82 -3.27
N TRP A 159 17.89 -2.93 -3.48
CA TRP A 159 19.33 -2.90 -3.70
C TRP A 159 19.72 -2.34 -5.07
N ILE A 160 18.96 -2.61 -6.12
CA ILE A 160 19.26 -2.02 -7.44
C ILE A 160 19.04 -0.50 -7.45
N THR A 161 18.07 0.01 -6.69
CA THR A 161 17.87 1.45 -6.50
C THR A 161 19.09 2.07 -5.82
N LYS A 162 19.59 1.43 -4.77
CA LYS A 162 20.79 1.86 -4.06
C LYS A 162 22.02 1.79 -4.96
N GLU A 163 22.18 0.72 -5.75
CA GLU A 163 23.28 0.56 -6.69
C GLU A 163 23.33 1.68 -7.75
N TYR A 164 22.18 2.09 -8.31
CA TYR A 164 22.12 3.20 -9.27
C TYR A 164 22.46 4.55 -8.62
N ARG A 165 22.14 4.73 -7.36
CA ARG A 165 22.57 5.88 -6.56
C ARG A 165 24.09 5.92 -6.43
N GLU A 166 24.71 4.82 -6.04
CA GLU A 166 26.14 4.73 -5.75
C GLU A 166 26.99 4.69 -7.03
N ALA A 167 26.60 3.89 -8.02
CA ALA A 167 27.37 3.70 -9.26
C ALA A 167 27.24 4.88 -10.22
N TYR A 168 26.07 5.48 -10.36
CA TYR A 168 25.81 6.52 -11.36
C TYR A 168 25.55 7.90 -10.76
N GLY A 169 25.55 8.02 -9.43
CA GLY A 169 25.24 9.27 -8.73
C GLY A 169 23.83 9.78 -9.01
N MET A 170 22.90 8.88 -9.26
CA MET A 170 21.49 9.19 -9.44
C MET A 170 20.85 9.49 -8.09
N PHE A 171 19.93 10.48 -8.05
CA PHE A 171 19.10 10.66 -6.87
C PHE A 171 18.03 9.56 -6.86
N ALA A 172 18.38 8.38 -6.38
CA ALA A 172 17.53 7.20 -6.31
C ALA A 172 17.43 6.73 -4.86
N VAL A 173 16.22 6.65 -4.33
CA VAL A 173 15.93 6.43 -2.91
C VAL A 173 14.82 5.42 -2.69
N ASN A 174 14.85 4.77 -1.53
CA ASN A 174 13.81 3.86 -1.09
C ASN A 174 13.02 4.45 0.09
N GLY A 175 11.70 4.36 0.02
CA GLY A 175 10.85 4.44 1.20
C GLY A 175 10.48 3.04 1.64
N ILE A 176 10.91 2.62 2.83
CA ILE A 176 10.58 1.31 3.39
C ILE A 176 9.22 1.44 4.08
N LEU A 177 8.18 1.17 3.31
CA LEU A 177 6.80 1.38 3.71
C LEU A 177 6.31 0.27 4.63
N PHE A 178 5.89 0.64 5.83
CA PHE A 178 5.04 -0.22 6.67
C PHE A 178 3.59 -0.18 6.16
N ASN A 179 2.73 -1.00 6.72
CA ASN A 179 1.37 -1.12 6.23
C ASN A 179 0.65 0.23 6.31
N HIS A 180 0.03 0.64 5.23
CA HIS A 180 -0.73 1.89 5.17
C HIS A 180 -2.02 1.67 4.42
N GLU A 181 -3.07 2.17 5.01
CA GLU A 181 -4.44 1.79 4.73
C GLU A 181 -5.29 3.02 4.42
N SER A 182 -6.42 2.80 3.80
CA SER A 182 -7.42 3.83 3.55
C SER A 182 -8.73 3.24 3.05
N GLU A 183 -9.71 4.07 2.85
CA GLU A 183 -10.94 3.75 2.13
C GLU A 183 -10.71 3.37 0.65
N ARG A 184 -9.49 3.57 0.12
CA ARG A 184 -9.07 3.16 -1.24
C ARG A 184 -8.23 1.90 -1.26
N ARG A 185 -8.00 1.25 -0.11
CA ARG A 185 -7.24 -0.01 -0.04
C ARG A 185 -7.91 -1.08 -0.89
N GLY A 186 -7.11 -1.97 -1.49
CA GLY A 186 -7.65 -3.14 -2.21
C GLY A 186 -8.50 -4.02 -1.29
N GLU A 187 -9.63 -4.52 -1.78
CA GLU A 187 -10.65 -5.21 -0.98
C GLU A 187 -10.19 -6.56 -0.42
N ASN A 188 -9.17 -7.16 -1.03
CA ASN A 188 -8.56 -8.43 -0.58
C ASN A 188 -7.48 -8.26 0.50
N PHE A 189 -7.12 -7.04 0.88
CA PHE A 189 -6.24 -6.79 2.02
C PHE A 189 -7.03 -6.85 3.34
N VAL A 190 -6.40 -7.38 4.38
CA VAL A 190 -7.06 -7.75 5.64
C VAL A 190 -7.86 -6.61 6.25
N THR A 191 -7.32 -5.40 6.33
CA THR A 191 -8.00 -4.23 6.90
C THR A 191 -9.26 -3.87 6.12
N ARG A 192 -9.16 -3.78 4.79
CA ARG A 192 -10.31 -3.46 3.94
C ARG A 192 -11.34 -4.58 3.92
N LYS A 193 -10.89 -5.84 3.91
CA LYS A 193 -11.77 -7.00 4.08
C LYS A 193 -12.60 -6.91 5.36
N ILE A 194 -11.99 -6.48 6.47
CA ILE A 194 -12.66 -6.31 7.77
C ILE A 194 -13.70 -5.18 7.70
N THR A 195 -13.33 -4.00 7.21
CA THR A 195 -14.24 -2.83 7.21
C THR A 195 -15.42 -3.02 6.25
N LEU A 196 -15.20 -3.61 5.08
CA LEU A 196 -16.28 -3.98 4.16
C LEU A 196 -17.23 -4.98 4.79
N ALA A 197 -16.70 -6.06 5.41
CA ALA A 197 -17.51 -7.07 6.06
C ALA A 197 -18.33 -6.48 7.23
N ALA A 198 -17.71 -5.66 8.09
CA ALA A 198 -18.41 -5.02 9.20
C ALA A 198 -19.60 -4.16 8.71
N GLY A 199 -19.40 -3.36 7.67
CA GLY A 199 -20.47 -2.58 7.06
C GLY A 199 -21.59 -3.44 6.45
N ARG A 200 -21.23 -4.48 5.71
CA ARG A 200 -22.18 -5.41 5.07
C ARG A 200 -22.97 -6.25 6.08
N ILE A 201 -22.31 -6.71 7.16
CA ILE A 201 -22.98 -7.46 8.25
C ILE A 201 -23.97 -6.58 8.97
N ALA A 202 -23.61 -5.31 9.23
CA ALA A 202 -24.49 -4.33 9.85
C ALA A 202 -25.75 -4.02 9.00
N GLU A 203 -25.63 -4.10 7.68
CA GLU A 203 -26.76 -3.90 6.74
C GLU A 203 -27.48 -5.20 6.35
N GLY A 204 -27.07 -6.36 6.90
CA GLY A 204 -27.68 -7.66 6.61
C GLY A 204 -27.36 -8.23 5.23
N LEU A 205 -26.26 -7.77 4.62
CA LEU A 205 -25.80 -8.20 3.28
C LEU A 205 -24.76 -9.33 3.33
N GLN A 206 -24.27 -9.64 4.52
CA GLN A 206 -23.28 -10.70 4.77
C GLN A 206 -23.54 -11.33 6.13
N ASP A 207 -23.33 -12.64 6.24
CA ASP A 207 -23.61 -13.37 7.48
C ASP A 207 -22.52 -13.18 8.52
N HIS A 208 -21.25 -13.44 8.17
CA HIS A 208 -20.10 -13.29 9.05
C HIS A 208 -18.82 -13.06 8.23
N LEU A 209 -17.72 -12.76 8.93
CA LEU A 209 -16.38 -12.57 8.38
C LEU A 209 -15.49 -13.76 8.73
N GLU A 210 -14.71 -14.25 7.77
CA GLU A 210 -13.65 -15.23 8.00
C GLU A 210 -12.28 -14.58 7.94
N LEU A 211 -11.46 -14.80 8.95
CA LEU A 211 -10.08 -14.30 9.06
C LEU A 211 -9.09 -15.45 9.28
N GLY A 212 -7.80 -15.18 9.06
CA GLY A 212 -6.70 -16.07 9.42
C GLY A 212 -6.18 -15.77 10.84
N ASN A 213 -4.86 -15.53 10.94
CA ASN A 213 -4.22 -15.21 12.22
C ASN A 213 -4.62 -13.81 12.71
N MET A 214 -5.43 -13.77 13.79
CA MET A 214 -5.88 -12.52 14.37
C MET A 214 -4.90 -11.88 15.36
N ASP A 215 -3.87 -12.59 15.75
CA ASP A 215 -2.87 -12.11 16.72
C ASP A 215 -1.63 -11.51 16.05
N SER A 216 -1.58 -11.54 14.71
CA SER A 216 -0.53 -10.86 13.93
C SER A 216 -0.49 -9.37 14.26
N LEU A 217 0.70 -8.88 14.54
CA LEU A 217 0.99 -7.48 14.88
C LEU A 217 1.44 -6.70 13.65
N ARG A 218 0.83 -5.56 13.41
CA ARG A 218 1.15 -4.67 12.29
C ARG A 218 1.19 -3.22 12.73
N ASP A 219 2.05 -2.45 12.08
CA ASP A 219 2.09 -1.01 12.15
C ASP A 219 1.26 -0.48 10.96
N TRP A 220 0.10 0.12 11.25
CA TRP A 220 -0.81 0.66 10.23
C TRP A 220 -0.90 2.17 10.29
N GLY A 221 -0.59 2.83 9.17
CA GLY A 221 -0.78 4.27 9.01
C GLY A 221 -1.82 4.61 7.93
N TYR A 222 -2.11 5.91 7.81
CA TYR A 222 -3.02 6.40 6.79
C TYR A 222 -2.27 6.71 5.48
N ALA A 223 -2.75 6.18 4.36
CA ALA A 223 -2.06 6.30 3.07
C ALA A 223 -1.81 7.76 2.63
N LYS A 224 -2.69 8.68 2.94
CA LYS A 224 -2.48 10.12 2.66
C LYS A 224 -1.28 10.71 3.39
N ASP A 225 -1.05 10.29 4.63
CA ASP A 225 0.10 10.76 5.41
C ASP A 225 1.41 10.18 4.85
N TYR A 226 1.34 8.95 4.32
CA TYR A 226 2.49 8.25 3.71
C TYR A 226 2.91 8.86 2.37
N VAL A 227 1.98 9.25 1.50
CA VAL A 227 2.34 9.90 0.22
C VAL A 227 2.99 11.26 0.44
N GLU A 228 2.64 11.99 1.50
CA GLU A 228 3.34 13.20 1.91
C GLU A 228 4.82 12.90 2.22
N CYS A 229 5.11 11.81 2.96
CA CYS A 229 6.47 11.38 3.25
C CYS A 229 7.25 11.00 1.98
N MET A 230 6.62 10.28 1.04
CA MET A 230 7.24 9.94 -0.24
C MET A 230 7.73 11.20 -0.98
N TRP A 231 6.90 12.23 -1.01
CA TRP A 231 7.27 13.51 -1.61
C TRP A 231 8.39 14.19 -0.82
N MET A 232 8.32 14.24 0.50
CA MET A 232 9.35 14.86 1.36
C MET A 232 10.73 14.22 1.14
N ILE A 233 10.81 12.90 0.97
CA ILE A 233 12.05 12.18 0.69
C ILE A 233 12.71 12.68 -0.61
N LEU A 234 11.93 12.93 -1.66
CA LEU A 234 12.48 13.46 -2.92
C LEU A 234 12.84 14.96 -2.85
N GLN A 235 12.29 15.70 -1.87
CA GLN A 235 12.66 17.10 -1.66
C GLN A 235 13.91 17.24 -0.78
N HIS A 236 14.33 16.18 -0.09
CA HIS A 236 15.54 16.20 0.72
C HIS A 236 16.79 16.44 -0.13
N GLU A 237 17.82 17.07 0.46
CA GLU A 237 19.03 17.46 -0.29
C GLU A 237 19.89 16.27 -0.68
N THR A 238 19.96 15.27 0.19
CA THR A 238 20.77 14.06 0.00
C THR A 238 19.90 12.85 -0.28
N PRO A 239 20.31 11.95 -1.23
CA PRO A 239 19.57 10.73 -1.50
C PRO A 239 19.78 9.70 -0.38
N GLU A 240 18.77 9.51 0.45
CA GLU A 240 18.80 8.56 1.56
C GLU A 240 17.53 7.70 1.59
N ASP A 241 17.64 6.52 2.22
CA ASP A 241 16.51 5.63 2.43
C ASP A 241 15.87 5.89 3.80
N PHE A 242 14.54 5.76 3.89
CA PHE A 242 13.76 6.05 5.10
C PHE A 242 12.75 4.95 5.37
N VAL A 243 12.64 4.55 6.64
CA VAL A 243 11.49 3.81 7.16
C VAL A 243 10.31 4.75 7.27
N ILE A 244 9.19 4.36 6.67
CA ILE A 244 7.92 5.08 6.74
C ILE A 244 6.94 4.21 7.53
N ALA A 245 6.73 4.56 8.80
CA ALA A 245 5.95 3.82 9.78
C ALA A 245 5.30 4.77 10.78
N THR A 246 4.31 4.30 11.52
CA THR A 246 3.71 5.11 12.61
C THR A 246 4.50 5.02 13.91
N GLY A 247 5.18 3.90 14.14
CA GLY A 247 5.81 3.57 15.42
C GLY A 247 4.86 2.93 16.43
N GLU A 248 3.63 2.62 16.02
CA GLU A 248 2.63 1.93 16.84
C GLU A 248 2.26 0.59 16.23
N GLN A 249 1.97 -0.37 17.08
CA GLN A 249 1.60 -1.74 16.70
C GLN A 249 0.22 -2.10 17.21
N HIS A 250 -0.56 -2.74 16.34
CA HIS A 250 -1.90 -3.24 16.68
C HIS A 250 -2.11 -4.65 16.12
N THR A 251 -2.96 -5.44 16.77
CA THR A 251 -3.33 -6.77 16.28
C THR A 251 -4.46 -6.67 15.25
N VAL A 252 -4.56 -7.69 14.39
CA VAL A 252 -5.73 -7.85 13.50
C VAL A 252 -7.02 -7.94 14.32
N ARG A 253 -6.97 -8.54 15.51
CA ARG A 253 -8.08 -8.61 16.48
C ARG A 253 -8.55 -7.21 16.88
N ASP A 254 -7.65 -6.34 17.37
CA ASP A 254 -8.01 -4.98 17.79
C ASP A 254 -8.61 -4.17 16.64
N PHE A 255 -8.02 -4.29 15.45
CA PHE A 255 -8.58 -3.64 14.26
C PHE A 255 -10.01 -4.12 13.96
N THR A 256 -10.25 -5.43 14.07
CA THR A 256 -11.57 -6.03 13.85
C THR A 256 -12.58 -5.52 14.88
N GLU A 257 -12.22 -5.55 16.16
CA GLU A 257 -13.10 -5.05 17.24
C GLU A 257 -13.49 -3.59 17.02
N LYS A 258 -12.52 -2.73 16.68
CA LYS A 258 -12.77 -1.29 16.42
C LYS A 258 -13.63 -1.07 15.16
N ALA A 259 -13.41 -1.83 14.09
CA ALA A 259 -14.20 -1.72 12.87
C ALA A 259 -15.66 -2.13 13.07
N PHE A 260 -15.89 -3.20 13.85
CA PHE A 260 -17.25 -3.63 14.22
C PHE A 260 -17.90 -2.65 15.20
N ALA A 261 -17.17 -2.14 16.18
CA ALA A 261 -17.67 -1.11 17.12
C ALA A 261 -18.09 0.17 16.40
N ALA A 262 -17.35 0.61 15.38
CA ALA A 262 -17.74 1.76 14.53
C ALA A 262 -19.06 1.52 13.76
N ASN A 263 -19.49 0.26 13.64
CA ASN A 263 -20.76 -0.14 13.03
C ASN A 263 -21.83 -0.50 14.07
N GLY A 264 -21.58 -0.24 15.36
CA GLY A 264 -22.53 -0.47 16.45
C GLY A 264 -22.59 -1.92 16.94
N MET A 265 -21.58 -2.74 16.66
CA MET A 265 -21.51 -4.13 17.09
C MET A 265 -20.32 -4.35 18.01
N THR A 266 -20.55 -4.95 19.18
CA THR A 266 -19.49 -5.30 20.15
C THR A 266 -19.18 -6.79 20.05
N ILE A 267 -17.93 -7.14 19.77
CA ILE A 267 -17.53 -8.54 19.64
C ILE A 267 -17.20 -9.14 21.00
N ARG A 268 -17.79 -10.30 21.30
CA ARG A 268 -17.43 -11.19 22.41
C ARG A 268 -16.81 -12.46 21.83
N TRP A 269 -15.56 -12.74 22.21
CA TRP A 269 -14.81 -13.89 21.71
C TRP A 269 -15.05 -15.14 22.55
N GLU A 270 -15.15 -16.28 21.85
CA GLU A 270 -15.26 -17.62 22.43
C GLU A 270 -14.32 -18.59 21.70
N GLY A 271 -13.75 -19.56 22.43
CA GLY A 271 -12.79 -20.51 21.87
C GLY A 271 -11.36 -19.95 21.78
N LYS A 272 -10.49 -20.67 21.10
CA LYS A 272 -9.09 -20.29 20.87
C LYS A 272 -8.57 -20.88 19.56
N GLY A 273 -7.57 -20.20 18.94
CA GLY A 273 -6.93 -20.67 17.73
C GLY A 273 -7.91 -20.80 16.57
N ILE A 274 -7.92 -21.97 15.90
CA ILE A 274 -8.78 -22.20 14.74
C ILE A 274 -10.28 -22.35 15.10
N ASP A 275 -10.59 -22.64 16.38
CA ASP A 275 -11.96 -22.78 16.85
C ASP A 275 -12.52 -21.47 17.42
N GLU A 276 -11.74 -20.40 17.39
CA GLU A 276 -12.14 -19.11 17.92
C GLU A 276 -13.24 -18.47 17.07
N LYS A 277 -14.24 -17.92 17.75
CA LYS A 277 -15.39 -17.22 17.14
C LYS A 277 -15.70 -15.94 17.89
N GLY A 278 -16.03 -14.90 17.13
CA GLY A 278 -16.53 -13.64 17.65
C GLY A 278 -18.03 -13.54 17.45
N TYR A 279 -18.75 -13.31 18.53
CA TYR A 279 -20.20 -13.12 18.54
C TYR A 279 -20.55 -11.69 18.91
N ASP A 280 -21.64 -11.18 18.37
CA ASP A 280 -22.21 -9.93 18.83
C ASP A 280 -22.68 -10.09 20.29
N ALA A 281 -22.16 -9.25 21.16
CA ALA A 281 -22.44 -9.31 22.59
C ALA A 281 -23.93 -9.09 22.94
N GLU A 282 -24.67 -8.35 22.10
CA GLU A 282 -26.08 -8.05 22.33
C GLU A 282 -27.01 -9.10 21.73
N THR A 283 -26.76 -9.53 20.49
CA THR A 283 -27.67 -10.40 19.74
C THR A 283 -27.27 -11.86 19.77
N GLY A 284 -26.01 -12.17 20.10
CA GLY A 284 -25.45 -13.52 20.02
C GLY A 284 -25.17 -13.99 18.58
N LYS A 285 -25.34 -13.13 17.58
CA LYS A 285 -25.06 -13.47 16.17
C LYS A 285 -23.57 -13.71 15.96
N LEU A 286 -23.20 -14.75 15.19
CA LEU A 286 -21.83 -14.96 14.76
C LEU A 286 -21.40 -13.81 13.84
N LEU A 287 -20.30 -13.14 14.18
CA LEU A 287 -19.72 -12.03 13.41
C LEU A 287 -18.41 -12.40 12.74
N VAL A 288 -17.55 -13.15 13.43
CA VAL A 288 -16.21 -13.51 12.98
C VAL A 288 -15.90 -14.97 13.27
N SER A 289 -15.25 -15.65 12.36
CA SER A 289 -14.67 -16.98 12.56
C SER A 289 -13.26 -17.06 11.99
N VAL A 290 -12.47 -18.00 12.49
CA VAL A 290 -11.13 -18.29 11.96
C VAL A 290 -11.24 -19.37 10.89
N ASN A 291 -10.58 -19.16 9.75
CA ASN A 291 -10.47 -20.13 8.67
C ASN A 291 -9.00 -20.42 8.35
N PRO A 292 -8.52 -21.67 8.55
CA PRO A 292 -7.14 -22.04 8.33
C PRO A 292 -6.60 -21.79 6.91
N GLN A 293 -7.46 -21.78 5.90
CA GLN A 293 -7.06 -21.52 4.50
C GLN A 293 -6.50 -20.11 4.28
N TRP A 294 -6.75 -19.16 5.19
CA TRP A 294 -6.23 -17.80 5.14
C TRP A 294 -4.86 -17.64 5.81
N PHE A 295 -4.27 -18.75 6.31
CA PHE A 295 -2.89 -18.74 6.80
C PHE A 295 -1.91 -18.85 5.63
N ARG A 296 -0.85 -18.06 5.66
CA ARG A 296 0.20 -18.11 4.64
C ARG A 296 1.14 -19.29 4.88
N PRO A 297 1.82 -19.84 3.85
CA PRO A 297 2.87 -20.84 4.01
C PRO A 297 3.99 -20.38 4.94
N THR A 298 4.37 -19.11 4.85
CA THR A 298 5.23 -18.40 5.81
C THR A 298 4.57 -17.06 6.11
N ASP A 299 4.45 -16.69 7.37
CA ASP A 299 3.86 -15.43 7.80
C ASP A 299 4.86 -14.62 8.63
N VAL A 300 4.67 -13.31 8.61
CA VAL A 300 5.45 -12.37 9.41
C VAL A 300 4.64 -12.01 10.64
N ASP A 301 5.14 -12.38 11.81
CA ASP A 301 4.41 -12.22 13.07
C ASP A 301 4.47 -10.78 13.60
N ASN A 302 5.55 -10.06 13.32
CA ASN A 302 5.85 -8.80 14.01
C ASN A 302 6.50 -7.78 13.07
N LEU A 303 5.68 -6.87 12.53
CA LEU A 303 6.17 -5.70 11.79
C LEU A 303 5.89 -4.43 12.63
N TRP A 304 6.95 -3.82 13.11
CA TRP A 304 6.92 -2.60 13.91
C TRP A 304 8.04 -1.66 13.49
N GLY A 305 7.71 -0.56 12.84
CA GLY A 305 8.68 0.36 12.29
C GLY A 305 9.14 1.43 13.27
N ASP A 306 10.40 1.83 13.16
CA ASP A 306 10.95 2.99 13.84
C ASP A 306 10.99 4.20 12.91
N PRO A 307 10.06 5.18 13.01
CA PRO A 307 9.99 6.34 12.14
C PRO A 307 10.96 7.46 12.53
N THR A 308 11.87 7.24 13.47
CA THR A 308 12.69 8.32 14.06
C THR A 308 13.46 9.09 12.99
N LYS A 309 14.07 8.43 12.01
CA LYS A 309 14.81 9.11 10.94
C LYS A 309 13.90 10.01 10.11
N ALA A 310 12.75 9.53 9.67
CA ALA A 310 11.79 10.33 8.90
C ALA A 310 11.27 11.54 9.70
N LYS A 311 11.01 11.35 10.99
CA LYS A 311 10.57 12.43 11.89
C LYS A 311 11.65 13.50 12.09
N THR A 312 12.89 13.08 12.35
CA THR A 312 13.97 14.01 12.73
C THR A 312 14.62 14.68 11.52
N VAL A 313 14.81 13.96 10.43
CA VAL A 313 15.48 14.45 9.22
C VAL A 313 14.52 15.19 8.29
N LEU A 314 13.32 14.64 8.07
CA LEU A 314 12.33 15.22 7.16
C LEU A 314 11.32 16.13 7.88
N GLY A 315 11.17 16.01 9.19
CA GLY A 315 10.10 16.68 9.93
C GLY A 315 8.72 16.08 9.66
N TRP A 316 8.67 14.83 9.18
CA TRP A 316 7.41 14.15 8.89
C TRP A 316 6.67 13.77 10.18
N ASN A 317 5.33 13.96 10.17
CA ASN A 317 4.47 13.50 11.26
C ASN A 317 3.76 12.20 10.88
N PRO A 318 4.20 11.03 11.38
CA PRO A 318 3.61 9.75 11.05
C PRO A 318 2.20 9.53 11.63
N GLN A 319 1.81 10.33 12.59
CA GLN A 319 0.53 10.22 13.30
C GLN A 319 -0.34 11.47 13.08
N LYS A 320 -0.26 12.08 11.92
CA LYS A 320 -1.16 13.16 11.51
C LYS A 320 -2.62 12.68 11.54
N THR A 321 -2.84 11.42 11.15
CA THR A 321 -4.07 10.68 11.36
C THR A 321 -3.81 9.56 12.37
N SER A 322 -4.55 9.53 13.48
CA SER A 322 -4.41 8.47 14.48
C SER A 322 -4.92 7.12 13.98
N TYR A 323 -4.50 6.04 14.64
CA TYR A 323 -4.98 4.69 14.34
C TYR A 323 -6.52 4.57 14.46
N GLU A 324 -7.07 5.10 15.54
CA GLU A 324 -8.53 5.10 15.77
C GLU A 324 -9.26 5.84 14.65
N GLU A 325 -8.74 7.00 14.25
CA GLU A 325 -9.33 7.78 13.17
C GLU A 325 -9.23 7.05 11.83
N LEU A 326 -8.12 6.39 11.54
CA LEU A 326 -7.95 5.56 10.34
C LEU A 326 -9.04 4.47 10.27
N VAL A 327 -9.21 3.70 11.36
CA VAL A 327 -10.24 2.63 11.41
C VAL A 327 -11.63 3.23 11.22
N ARG A 328 -11.91 4.36 11.85
CA ARG A 328 -13.19 5.07 11.73
C ARG A 328 -13.46 5.53 10.31
N ILE A 329 -12.49 6.16 9.64
CA ILE A 329 -12.60 6.60 8.25
C ILE A 329 -12.97 5.44 7.34
N MET A 330 -12.24 4.32 7.45
CA MET A 330 -12.48 3.14 6.62
C MET A 330 -13.85 2.50 6.91
N ALA A 331 -14.19 2.31 8.18
CA ALA A 331 -15.43 1.67 8.57
C ALA A 331 -16.67 2.48 8.18
N VAL A 332 -16.64 3.80 8.36
CA VAL A 332 -17.74 4.70 7.98
C VAL A 332 -17.93 4.72 6.47
N HIS A 333 -16.85 4.84 5.72
CA HIS A 333 -16.90 4.80 4.25
C HIS A 333 -17.51 3.48 3.75
N ASP A 334 -17.05 2.36 4.25
CA ASP A 334 -17.49 1.05 3.79
C ASP A 334 -18.92 0.72 4.23
N ARG A 335 -19.36 1.25 5.37
CA ARG A 335 -20.78 1.21 5.75
C ARG A 335 -21.65 1.96 4.72
N GLN A 336 -21.24 3.13 4.27
CA GLN A 336 -21.97 3.88 3.25
C GLN A 336 -22.05 3.12 1.92
N LEU A 337 -20.98 2.39 1.55
CA LEU A 337 -21.03 1.50 0.37
C LEU A 337 -22.05 0.39 0.55
N ALA A 338 -22.08 -0.26 1.72
CA ALA A 338 -23.05 -1.32 2.02
C ALA A 338 -24.49 -0.81 2.00
N MET A 339 -24.75 0.38 2.54
CA MET A 339 -26.08 1.01 2.49
C MET A 339 -26.53 1.28 1.04
N ARG A 340 -25.62 1.77 0.18
CA ARG A 340 -25.92 1.97 -1.24
C ARG A 340 -26.20 0.65 -1.96
N GLU A 341 -25.39 -0.39 -1.71
CA GLU A 341 -25.61 -1.72 -2.27
C GLU A 341 -26.99 -2.28 -1.89
N LYS A 342 -27.36 -2.14 -0.61
CA LYS A 342 -28.67 -2.56 -0.11
C LYS A 342 -29.83 -1.85 -0.83
N ALA A 343 -29.74 -0.52 -0.90
CA ALA A 343 -30.77 0.29 -1.59
C ALA A 343 -30.91 -0.09 -3.07
N MET A 344 -29.79 -0.37 -3.76
CA MET A 344 -29.82 -0.81 -5.17
C MET A 344 -30.48 -2.18 -5.32
N LYS A 345 -30.20 -3.14 -4.41
CA LYS A 345 -30.84 -4.45 -4.41
C LYS A 345 -32.33 -4.36 -4.17
N GLU A 346 -32.75 -3.56 -3.21
CA GLU A 346 -34.17 -3.33 -2.89
C GLU A 346 -34.90 -2.70 -4.10
N ALA A 347 -34.30 -1.70 -4.74
CA ALA A 347 -34.85 -1.07 -5.95
C ALA A 347 -34.93 -2.03 -7.16
N SER A 348 -34.01 -3.00 -7.27
CA SER A 348 -34.02 -3.98 -8.36
C SER A 348 -34.97 -5.16 -8.12
N ALA A 349 -35.50 -5.31 -6.92
CA ALA A 349 -36.47 -6.35 -6.55
C ALA A 349 -37.95 -5.91 -6.73
N LEU A 350 -38.17 -4.62 -7.05
CA LEU A 350 -39.47 -4.02 -7.40
C LEU A 350 -39.68 -4.00 -8.90
#